data_128463d50ffc80417b608d1905abf249
#
_entry.id   128463d50ffc80417b608d1905abf249
#
_cell.length_a   1.000
_cell.length_b   1.000
_cell.length_c   1.000
_cell.angle_alpha   90.00
_cell.angle_beta   90.00
_cell.angle_gamma   90.00
#
_symmetry.space_group_name_H-M   'P 1'
#
loop_
_entity.id
_entity.type
_entity.pdbx_description
1 polymer ?
#
loop_
_entity_poly.entity_id
_entity_poly.type
_entity_poly.pdbx_seq_one_letter_code
_entity_poly.pdbx_strand_id
1 'polypeptide(L)'
;MTRADYENYDYLIGMDQWNIRNMARIAGGDPKGKMHLLLSFAGRPGEDIADPWYAGNFDRTYADIFDGCLGLLKYLGFNEN
;
A
#
# COMPACT_ATOMS: atom_id res chain seq x y z
N MET A 1 12.07 4.76 6.21
CA MET A 1 12.27 3.34 5.93
C MET A 1 13.74 3.04 5.71
N THR A 2 14.20 1.89 6.15
CA THR A 2 15.58 1.43 5.98
C THR A 2 15.59 -0.01 5.45
N ARG A 3 16.79 -0.52 5.10
CA ARG A 3 16.91 -1.94 4.73
C ARG A 3 16.52 -2.87 5.87
N ALA A 4 16.78 -2.46 7.12
CA ALA A 4 16.38 -3.24 8.28
C ALA A 4 14.86 -3.37 8.36
N ASP A 5 14.12 -2.33 8.00
CA ASP A 5 12.65 -2.40 7.95
C ASP A 5 12.18 -3.43 6.92
N TYR A 6 12.84 -3.53 5.77
CA TYR A 6 12.50 -4.54 4.77
C TYR A 6 12.65 -5.95 5.32
N GLU A 7 13.69 -6.21 6.09
CA GLU A 7 13.92 -7.54 6.67
C GLU A 7 12.98 -7.84 7.84
N ASN A 8 12.59 -6.82 8.60
CA ASN A 8 11.84 -7.00 9.83
C ASN A 8 10.32 -7.09 9.63
N TYR A 9 9.78 -6.54 8.54
CA TYR A 9 8.34 -6.54 8.29
C TYR A 9 7.98 -7.49 7.16
N ASP A 10 6.82 -8.12 7.27
CA ASP A 10 6.31 -9.03 6.25
C ASP A 10 5.65 -8.28 5.09
N TYR A 11 5.07 -7.11 5.36
CA TYR A 11 4.35 -6.32 4.37
C TYR A 11 4.80 -4.87 4.45
N LEU A 12 5.08 -4.30 3.29
CA LEU A 12 5.38 -2.88 3.13
C LEU A 12 4.37 -2.32 2.14
N ILE A 13 3.52 -1.42 2.61
CA ILE A 13 2.36 -0.95 1.86
C ILE A 13 2.60 0.48 1.39
N GLY A 14 2.46 0.70 0.09
CA GLY A 14 2.54 2.02 -0.51
C GLY A 14 1.18 2.50 -0.99
N MET A 15 0.96 3.81 -0.97
CA MET A 15 -0.28 4.40 -1.46
C MET A 15 -0.27 4.53 -2.98
N ASP A 16 0.91 4.71 -3.58
CA ASP A 16 1.07 4.87 -5.02
C ASP A 16 2.37 4.24 -5.51
N GLN A 17 2.55 4.24 -6.81
CA GLN A 17 3.73 3.67 -7.45
C GLN A 17 5.03 4.38 -7.03
N TRP A 18 4.98 5.67 -6.75
CA TRP A 18 6.13 6.42 -6.27
C TRP A 18 6.61 5.91 -4.92
N ASN A 19 5.67 5.62 -4.00
CA ASN A 19 6.00 5.04 -2.71
C ASN A 19 6.70 3.69 -2.89
N ILE A 20 6.17 2.85 -3.78
CA ILE A 20 6.77 1.53 -4.05
C ILE A 20 8.18 1.68 -4.61
N ARG A 21 8.38 2.57 -5.58
CA ARG A 21 9.70 2.81 -6.18
C ARG A 21 10.71 3.31 -5.15
N ASN A 22 10.30 4.23 -4.28
CA ASN A 22 11.17 4.76 -3.24
C ASN A 22 11.54 3.69 -2.22
N MET A 23 10.59 2.87 -1.80
CA MET A 23 10.85 1.76 -0.89
C MET A 23 11.83 0.76 -1.53
N ALA A 24 11.62 0.42 -2.79
CA ALA A 24 12.50 -0.50 -3.51
C ALA A 24 13.93 0.06 -3.61
N ARG A 25 14.06 1.36 -3.87
CA ARG A 25 15.37 2.00 -3.94
C ARG A 25 16.10 1.92 -2.60
N ILE A 26 15.41 2.19 -1.50
CA ILE A 26 16.01 2.14 -0.16
C ILE A 26 16.40 0.71 0.21
N ALA A 27 15.53 -0.26 -0.10
CA ALA A 27 15.74 -1.66 0.26
C ALA A 27 16.69 -2.40 -0.69
N GLY A 28 17.00 -1.80 -1.84
CA GLY A 28 17.81 -2.47 -2.87
C GLY A 28 17.00 -3.43 -3.73
N GLY A 29 15.70 -3.22 -3.86
CA GLY A 29 14.78 -4.04 -4.61
C GLY A 29 13.71 -4.67 -3.73
N ASP A 30 12.93 -5.58 -4.30
CA ASP A 30 11.89 -6.32 -3.58
C ASP A 30 12.00 -7.83 -3.87
N PRO A 31 13.11 -8.47 -3.51
CA PRO A 31 13.33 -9.88 -3.84
C PRO A 31 12.35 -10.84 -3.15
N LYS A 32 11.75 -10.43 -2.04
CA LYS A 32 10.81 -11.26 -1.27
C LYS A 32 9.35 -10.94 -1.57
N GLY A 33 9.06 -10.00 -2.47
CA GLY A 33 7.71 -9.64 -2.84
C GLY A 33 6.89 -9.03 -1.72
N LYS A 34 7.51 -8.22 -0.86
CA LYS A 34 6.85 -7.64 0.32
C LYS A 34 6.14 -6.31 0.06
N MET A 35 6.45 -5.66 -1.06
CA MET A 35 5.95 -4.31 -1.35
C MET A 35 4.66 -4.39 -2.14
N HIS A 36 3.62 -3.74 -1.62
CA HIS A 36 2.27 -3.79 -2.21
C HIS A 36 1.63 -2.41 -2.23
N LEU A 37 0.82 -2.16 -3.26
CA LEU A 37 -0.07 -1.01 -3.26
C LEU A 37 -1.28 -1.32 -2.38
N LEU A 38 -1.71 -0.34 -1.58
CA LEU A 38 -2.86 -0.54 -0.69
C LEU A 38 -4.11 -0.96 -1.46
N LEU A 39 -4.40 -0.32 -2.59
CA LEU A 39 -5.59 -0.63 -3.40
C LEU A 39 -5.54 -2.01 -4.05
N SER A 40 -4.38 -2.65 -4.16
CA SER A 40 -4.33 -4.02 -4.67
C SER A 40 -5.08 -4.99 -3.76
N PHE A 41 -5.18 -4.71 -2.47
CA PHE A 41 -5.96 -5.52 -1.53
C PHE A 41 -7.46 -5.29 -1.66
N ALA A 42 -7.87 -4.20 -2.29
CA ALA A 42 -9.28 -3.92 -2.58
C ALA A 42 -9.74 -4.49 -3.93
N GLY A 43 -8.93 -5.32 -4.58
CA GLY A 43 -9.21 -5.85 -5.90
C GLY A 43 -8.98 -4.85 -7.02
N ARG A 44 -8.14 -3.85 -6.79
CA ARG A 44 -7.81 -2.78 -7.73
C ARG A 44 -6.29 -2.73 -7.94
N PRO A 45 -5.69 -3.78 -8.50
CA PRO A 45 -4.25 -3.86 -8.66
C PRO A 45 -3.74 -2.78 -9.63
N GLY A 46 -2.59 -2.20 -9.28
CA GLY A 46 -1.98 -1.17 -10.10
C GLY A 46 -2.59 0.21 -9.96
N GLU A 47 -3.62 0.39 -9.12
CA GLU A 47 -4.21 1.70 -8.89
C GLU A 47 -3.54 2.42 -7.73
N ASP A 48 -3.31 3.71 -7.93
CA ASP A 48 -2.73 4.58 -6.92
C ASP A 48 -3.83 5.30 -6.15
N ILE A 49 -3.56 5.59 -4.86
CA ILE A 49 -4.40 6.51 -4.10
C ILE A 49 -3.90 7.93 -4.38
N ALA A 50 -4.78 8.78 -4.88
CA ALA A 50 -4.42 10.14 -5.23
C ALA A 50 -4.06 10.96 -4.00
N ASP A 51 -3.00 11.79 -4.14
CA ASP A 51 -2.64 12.75 -3.12
C ASP A 51 -3.69 13.86 -3.09
N PRO A 52 -4.43 14.06 -1.97
CA PRO A 52 -5.51 15.03 -1.93
C PRO A 52 -5.02 16.47 -2.07
N TRP A 53 -3.77 16.76 -1.77
CA TRP A 53 -3.19 18.09 -1.98
C TRP A 53 -3.15 18.47 -3.45
N TYR A 54 -2.97 17.50 -4.34
CA TYR A 54 -2.95 17.73 -5.78
C TYR A 54 -4.31 17.48 -6.43
N ALA A 55 -5.00 16.44 -6.00
CA ALA A 55 -6.28 16.06 -6.57
C ALA A 55 -7.45 16.92 -6.08
N GLY A 56 -7.31 17.53 -4.90
CA GLY A 56 -8.36 18.38 -4.32
C GLY A 56 -9.61 17.61 -3.87
N ASN A 57 -9.53 16.29 -3.74
CA ASN A 57 -10.69 15.46 -3.39
C ASN A 57 -10.34 14.56 -2.21
N PHE A 58 -10.53 15.08 -1.01
CA PHE A 58 -10.27 14.34 0.22
C PHE A 58 -11.25 13.20 0.44
N ASP A 59 -12.49 13.35 0.01
CA ASP A 59 -13.53 12.31 0.19
C ASP A 59 -13.17 11.06 -0.59
N ARG A 60 -12.73 11.22 -1.83
CA ARG A 60 -12.31 10.09 -2.66
C ARG A 60 -11.06 9.41 -2.08
N THR A 61 -10.08 10.19 -1.64
CA THR A 61 -8.87 9.66 -1.04
C THR A 61 -9.20 8.86 0.21
N TYR A 62 -10.09 9.39 1.06
CA TYR A 62 -10.54 8.69 2.25
C TYR A 62 -11.23 7.37 1.91
N ALA A 63 -12.14 7.40 0.92
CA ALA A 63 -12.85 6.20 0.51
C ALA A 63 -11.88 5.13 -0.04
N ASP A 64 -10.89 5.52 -0.82
CA ASP A 64 -9.89 4.60 -1.37
C ASP A 64 -9.04 3.98 -0.26
N ILE A 65 -8.61 4.78 0.71
CA ILE A 65 -7.86 4.28 1.86
C ILE A 65 -8.70 3.29 2.65
N PHE A 66 -9.96 3.62 2.89
CA PHE A 66 -10.89 2.75 3.61
C PHE A 66 -11.06 1.41 2.90
N ASP A 67 -11.30 1.43 1.59
CA ASP A 67 -11.43 0.22 0.78
C ASP A 67 -10.16 -0.63 0.82
N GLY A 68 -9.01 0.01 0.70
CA GLY A 68 -7.73 -0.67 0.76
C GLY A 68 -7.49 -1.33 2.11
N CYS A 69 -7.82 -0.64 3.19
CA CYS A 69 -7.67 -1.18 4.55
C CYS A 69 -8.60 -2.36 4.79
N LEU A 70 -9.85 -2.29 4.35
CA LEU A 70 -10.77 -3.42 4.46
C LEU A 70 -10.27 -4.63 3.69
N GLY A 71 -9.76 -4.42 2.47
CA GLY A 71 -9.19 -5.48 1.65
C GLY A 71 -7.96 -6.10 2.30
N LEU A 72 -7.10 -5.27 2.88
CA LEU A 72 -5.92 -5.74 3.60
C LEU A 72 -6.28 -6.57 4.82
N LEU A 73 -7.27 -6.15 5.60
CA LEU A 73 -7.75 -6.90 6.75
C LEU A 73 -8.26 -8.27 6.33
N LYS A 74 -9.04 -8.34 5.25
CA LYS A 74 -9.52 -9.63 4.72
C LYS A 74 -8.35 -10.50 4.26
N TYR A 75 -7.38 -9.91 3.58
CA TYR A 75 -6.22 -10.64 3.11
C TYR A 75 -5.43 -11.25 4.28
N LEU A 76 -5.29 -10.51 5.37
CA LEU A 76 -4.59 -10.98 6.56
C LEU A 76 -5.41 -11.94 7.42
N GLY A 77 -6.67 -12.17 7.07
CA GLY A 77 -7.54 -13.10 7.79
C GLY A 77 -8.27 -12.49 8.98
N PHE A 78 -8.26 -11.18 9.13
CA PHE A 78 -9.01 -10.49 10.19
C PHE A 78 -10.43 -10.20 9.72
N ASN A 79 -11.21 -11.26 9.58
CA ASN A 79 -12.62 -11.13 9.20
C ASN A 79 -13.50 -11.11 10.42
N GLU A 80 -14.46 -10.20 10.43
CA GLU A 80 -15.59 -10.31 11.35
C GLU A 80 -16.67 -11.17 10.72
N ASN A 81 -17.16 -12.08 11.45
CA ASN A 81 -18.26 -12.91 11.03
C ASN A 81 -19.51 -12.56 11.78
#